data_f7000f23b4bbc1b7d92b252deb21c69f
#
_entry.id   f7000f23b4bbc1b7d92b252deb21c69f
#
_cell.length_a   1.000
_cell.length_b   1.000
_cell.length_c   1.000
_cell.angle_alpha   90.00
_cell.angle_beta   90.00
_cell.angle_gamma   90.00
#
_symmetry.space_group_name_H-M   'P 1'
#
loop_
_entity.id
_entity.type
_entity.pdbx_description
1 polymer ?
#
loop_
_entity_poly.entity_id
_entity_poly.type
_entity_poly.pdbx_seq_one_letter_code
_entity_poly.pdbx_strand_id
1 'polypeptide(L)'
;MDLRQLRYFVGIVQAGSLSRAADQLHVAQSAVSHHLANLESELDRQLLTRGPKGIILTETGNVLYRHAEAILRHVEAAKQDTVSALNVPSGRVSIGFPAVFAPILSYELFTRVRTVYPRILLHLSDANSWFLHERLVNGRLDIALLFVDQPERGLVVEPLLNEEFFYVTADPGTSPIRIADAAERPLLVAGPGSSSRQVAEEAFKKRGLTATTIGEIETVATLRRAVASGIGATIQPWSALYEGDRKISLNHRRFADAKLVRPVALCFSEVAQRSPAIEAVALTLKSLVRELVESGVWQGVSLIADPTELSASLVPR
;
A
#
# COMPACT_ATOMS: atom_id res chain seq x y z
N MET A 1 -16.95 16.81 22.75
CA MET A 1 -16.78 15.75 21.74
C MET A 1 -16.65 14.42 22.46
N ASP A 2 -17.49 13.43 22.11
CA ASP A 2 -17.49 12.09 22.71
C ASP A 2 -17.47 10.98 21.64
N LEU A 3 -17.24 9.73 22.08
CA LEU A 3 -17.14 8.57 21.15
C LEU A 3 -18.43 8.28 20.39
N ARG A 4 -19.58 8.65 20.94
CA ARG A 4 -20.88 8.45 20.29
C ARG A 4 -21.04 9.43 19.14
N GLN A 5 -20.69 10.69 19.36
CA GLN A 5 -20.68 11.73 18.32
C GLN A 5 -19.74 11.35 17.18
N LEU A 6 -18.51 10.88 17.49
CA LEU A 6 -17.57 10.41 16.47
C LEU A 6 -18.11 9.20 15.69
N ARG A 7 -18.73 8.24 16.38
CA ARG A 7 -19.32 7.06 15.72
C ARG A 7 -20.46 7.45 14.77
N TYR A 8 -21.32 8.37 15.20
CA TYR A 8 -22.41 8.84 14.34
C TYR A 8 -21.89 9.64 13.15
N PHE A 9 -20.94 10.53 13.36
CA PHE A 9 -20.31 11.28 12.29
C PHE A 9 -19.65 10.36 11.24
N VAL A 10 -18.85 9.39 11.66
CA VAL A 10 -18.25 8.38 10.77
C VAL A 10 -19.32 7.58 10.04
N GLY A 11 -20.36 7.13 10.75
CA GLY A 11 -21.46 6.39 10.14
C GLY A 11 -22.22 7.19 9.07
N ILE A 12 -22.44 8.49 9.29
CA ILE A 12 -23.08 9.37 8.30
C ILE A 12 -22.25 9.46 7.02
N VAL A 13 -20.93 9.63 7.17
CA VAL A 13 -20.02 9.73 6.03
C VAL A 13 -20.00 8.44 5.22
N GLN A 14 -19.90 7.29 5.90
CA GLN A 14 -19.86 5.97 5.26
C GLN A 14 -21.18 5.62 4.56
N ALA A 15 -22.32 5.95 5.18
CA ALA A 15 -23.63 5.71 4.58
C ALA A 15 -23.97 6.74 3.50
N GLY A 16 -23.32 7.92 3.48
CA GLY A 16 -23.62 9.03 2.57
C GLY A 16 -25.02 9.66 2.78
N SER A 17 -25.70 9.32 3.90
CA SER A 17 -27.04 9.81 4.23
C SER A 17 -27.33 9.63 5.73
N LEU A 18 -27.95 10.65 6.34
CA LEU A 18 -28.36 10.60 7.74
C LEU A 18 -29.34 9.45 8.04
N SER A 19 -30.33 9.23 7.15
CA SER A 19 -31.32 8.16 7.32
C SER A 19 -30.66 6.78 7.25
N ARG A 20 -29.86 6.54 6.22
CA ARG A 20 -29.11 5.26 6.08
C ARG A 20 -28.15 5.01 7.23
N ALA A 21 -27.48 6.05 7.72
CA ALA A 21 -26.62 5.94 8.92
C ALA A 21 -27.43 5.56 10.17
N ALA A 22 -28.61 6.16 10.38
CA ALA A 22 -29.49 5.85 11.48
C ALA A 22 -29.95 4.39 11.44
N ASP A 23 -30.34 3.90 10.26
CA ASP A 23 -30.73 2.50 10.04
C ASP A 23 -29.59 1.54 10.35
N GLN A 24 -28.37 1.81 9.86
CA GLN A 24 -27.17 0.98 10.12
C GLN A 24 -26.73 0.99 11.58
N LEU A 25 -26.94 2.11 12.28
CA LEU A 25 -26.59 2.28 13.69
C LEU A 25 -27.71 1.87 14.63
N HIS A 26 -28.87 1.45 14.10
CA HIS A 26 -30.08 1.06 14.84
C HIS A 26 -30.55 2.14 15.82
N VAL A 27 -30.60 3.39 15.38
CA VAL A 27 -31.03 4.54 16.16
C VAL A 27 -31.99 5.43 15.37
N ALA A 28 -32.71 6.34 16.03
CA ALA A 28 -33.54 7.31 15.38
C ALA A 28 -32.70 8.35 14.58
N GLN A 29 -33.16 8.73 13.38
CA GLN A 29 -32.49 9.75 12.56
C GLN A 29 -32.34 11.09 13.31
N SER A 30 -33.31 11.46 14.14
CA SER A 30 -33.25 12.66 14.97
C SER A 30 -32.08 12.64 15.95
N ALA A 31 -31.73 11.48 16.52
CA ALA A 31 -30.58 11.32 17.38
C ALA A 31 -29.27 11.56 16.64
N VAL A 32 -29.12 10.95 15.43
CA VAL A 32 -27.95 11.13 14.59
C VAL A 32 -27.77 12.59 14.18
N SER A 33 -28.88 13.26 13.77
CA SER A 33 -28.86 14.68 13.41
C SER A 33 -28.50 15.57 14.58
N HIS A 34 -29.05 15.31 15.78
CA HIS A 34 -28.77 16.06 17.00
C HIS A 34 -27.29 15.96 17.42
N HIS A 35 -26.75 14.74 17.40
CA HIS A 35 -25.34 14.52 17.75
C HIS A 35 -24.38 15.17 16.75
N LEU A 36 -24.70 15.17 15.46
CA LEU A 36 -23.93 15.90 14.44
C LEU A 36 -23.95 17.40 14.71
N ALA A 37 -25.15 17.97 14.91
CA ALA A 37 -25.30 19.40 15.20
C ALA A 37 -24.53 19.85 16.45
N ASN A 38 -24.58 19.04 17.52
CA ASN A 38 -23.80 19.30 18.74
C ASN A 38 -22.28 19.25 18.47
N LEU A 39 -21.82 18.31 17.66
CA LEU A 39 -20.40 18.17 17.30
C LEU A 39 -19.93 19.37 16.47
N GLU A 40 -20.72 19.80 15.48
CA GLU A 40 -20.43 21.00 14.65
C GLU A 40 -20.46 22.29 15.50
N SER A 41 -21.41 22.38 16.43
CA SER A 41 -21.50 23.52 17.35
C SER A 41 -20.31 23.58 18.31
N GLU A 42 -19.87 22.45 18.86
CA GLU A 42 -18.71 22.40 19.77
C GLU A 42 -17.40 22.80 19.05
N LEU A 43 -17.27 22.43 17.79
CA LEU A 43 -16.09 22.74 16.99
C LEU A 43 -16.17 24.10 16.30
N ASP A 44 -17.33 24.77 16.36
CA ASP A 44 -17.64 25.99 15.64
C ASP A 44 -17.31 25.86 14.14
N ARG A 45 -17.59 24.72 13.56
CA ARG A 45 -17.32 24.40 12.16
C ARG A 45 -18.34 23.43 11.61
N GLN A 46 -18.74 23.67 10.37
CA GLN A 46 -19.53 22.72 9.61
C GLN A 46 -18.63 21.59 9.10
N LEU A 47 -19.02 20.34 9.37
CA LEU A 47 -18.26 19.14 9.00
C LEU A 47 -18.78 18.50 7.71
N LEU A 48 -20.09 18.65 7.46
CA LEU A 48 -20.80 18.02 6.35
C LEU A 48 -21.61 19.05 5.56
N THR A 49 -21.65 18.91 4.24
CA THR A 49 -22.52 19.64 3.34
C THR A 49 -23.41 18.69 2.55
N ARG A 50 -24.54 19.22 2.04
CA ARG A 50 -25.42 18.47 1.14
C ARG A 50 -25.02 18.75 -0.30
N GLY A 51 -24.75 17.71 -1.06
CA GLY A 51 -24.50 17.78 -2.50
C GLY A 51 -25.53 17.00 -3.32
N PRO A 52 -25.47 17.09 -4.65
CA PRO A 52 -26.38 16.40 -5.55
C PRO A 52 -26.39 14.87 -5.40
N LYS A 53 -25.29 14.30 -4.90
CA LYS A 53 -25.11 12.84 -4.69
C LYS A 53 -25.23 12.43 -3.22
N GLY A 54 -25.69 13.29 -2.33
CA GLY A 54 -25.82 13.03 -0.90
C GLY A 54 -24.92 13.91 -0.04
N ILE A 55 -24.40 13.36 1.05
CA ILE A 55 -23.56 14.09 2.03
C ILE A 55 -22.11 14.12 1.55
N ILE A 56 -21.49 15.29 1.67
CA ILE A 56 -20.09 15.55 1.30
C ILE A 56 -19.36 16.13 2.51
N LEU A 57 -18.15 15.66 2.79
CA LEU A 57 -17.27 16.21 3.81
C LEU A 57 -16.79 17.62 3.42
N THR A 58 -16.78 18.54 4.37
CA THR A 58 -16.01 19.79 4.26
C THR A 58 -14.52 19.52 4.45
N GLU A 59 -13.65 20.49 4.25
CA GLU A 59 -12.22 20.38 4.55
C GLU A 59 -11.99 20.01 6.03
N THR A 60 -12.66 20.74 6.94
CA THR A 60 -12.64 20.44 8.39
C THR A 60 -13.24 19.07 8.69
N GLY A 61 -14.31 18.69 8.00
CA GLY A 61 -14.92 17.37 8.10
C GLY A 61 -13.97 16.26 7.70
N ASN A 62 -13.18 16.44 6.64
CA ASN A 62 -12.14 15.48 6.22
C ASN A 62 -11.05 15.31 7.29
N VAL A 63 -10.61 16.42 7.91
CA VAL A 63 -9.64 16.37 9.02
C VAL A 63 -10.21 15.57 10.20
N LEU A 64 -11.42 15.90 10.64
CA LEU A 64 -12.05 15.21 11.77
C LEU A 64 -12.33 13.74 11.44
N TYR A 65 -12.76 13.44 10.22
CA TYR A 65 -13.08 12.07 9.81
C TYR A 65 -11.89 11.11 9.98
N ARG A 66 -10.69 11.56 9.58
CA ARG A 66 -9.45 10.79 9.76
C ARG A 66 -9.17 10.49 11.23
N HIS A 67 -9.24 11.52 12.08
CA HIS A 67 -9.04 11.36 13.52
C HIS A 67 -10.13 10.50 14.16
N ALA A 68 -11.38 10.68 13.78
CA ALA A 68 -12.50 9.92 14.32
C ALA A 68 -12.38 8.41 14.02
N GLU A 69 -12.02 8.04 12.78
CA GLU A 69 -11.76 6.64 12.44
C GLU A 69 -10.59 6.05 13.26
N ALA A 70 -9.51 6.81 13.44
CA ALA A 70 -8.36 6.38 14.24
C ALA A 70 -8.73 6.19 15.71
N ILE A 71 -9.42 7.18 16.32
CA ILE A 71 -9.87 7.12 17.72
C ILE A 71 -10.80 5.92 17.95
N LEU A 72 -11.79 5.72 17.10
CA LEU A 72 -12.73 4.60 17.24
C LEU A 72 -12.03 3.24 17.14
N ARG A 73 -11.04 3.10 16.26
CA ARG A 73 -10.21 1.87 16.18
C ARG A 73 -9.37 1.68 17.44
N HIS A 74 -8.75 2.74 17.96
CA HIS A 74 -7.98 2.66 19.22
C HIS A 74 -8.83 2.21 20.39
N VAL A 75 -10.07 2.69 20.48
CA VAL A 75 -11.00 2.26 21.53
C VAL A 75 -11.33 0.77 21.41
N GLU A 76 -11.54 0.27 20.20
CA GLU A 76 -11.79 -1.16 20.00
C GLU A 76 -10.52 -2.01 20.26
N ALA A 77 -9.34 -1.53 19.88
CA ALA A 77 -8.07 -2.16 20.22
C ALA A 77 -7.85 -2.22 21.74
N ALA A 78 -8.06 -1.11 22.45
CA ALA A 78 -7.92 -1.04 23.90
C ALA A 78 -8.88 -2.02 24.63
N LYS A 79 -10.11 -2.16 24.15
CA LYS A 79 -11.04 -3.17 24.69
C LYS A 79 -10.52 -4.59 24.48
N GLN A 80 -10.01 -4.89 23.27
CA GLN A 80 -9.47 -6.21 22.96
C GLN A 80 -8.22 -6.52 23.78
N ASP A 81 -7.31 -5.56 23.93
CA ASP A 81 -6.10 -5.71 24.73
C ASP A 81 -6.41 -5.93 26.23
N THR A 82 -7.45 -5.24 26.75
CA THR A 82 -7.89 -5.40 28.14
C THR A 82 -8.49 -6.78 28.41
N VAL A 83 -9.19 -7.35 27.43
CA VAL A 83 -9.74 -8.72 27.51
C VAL A 83 -8.64 -9.78 27.30
N SER A 84 -7.58 -9.43 26.60
CA SER A 84 -6.42 -10.31 26.34
C SER A 84 -5.38 -10.16 27.45
N ALA A 85 -5.70 -10.56 28.69
CA ALA A 85 -4.78 -10.53 29.84
C ALA A 85 -3.48 -11.35 29.68
N LEU A 86 -3.20 -11.87 28.51
CA LEU A 86 -2.03 -12.66 28.13
C LEU A 86 -1.38 -11.99 26.91
N ASN A 87 -0.38 -11.21 26.97
CA ASN A 87 0.50 -10.64 25.93
C ASN A 87 0.47 -11.29 24.49
N VAL A 88 -0.66 -11.87 24.10
CA VAL A 88 -0.86 -12.52 22.82
C VAL A 88 -1.44 -11.50 21.83
N PRO A 89 -0.72 -11.17 20.74
CA PRO A 89 -1.20 -10.25 19.73
C PRO A 89 -2.60 -10.66 19.23
N SER A 90 -3.56 -9.75 19.31
CA SER A 90 -4.94 -9.99 18.89
C SER A 90 -5.58 -8.72 18.35
N GLY A 91 -6.67 -8.87 17.61
CA GLY A 91 -7.40 -7.75 17.02
C GLY A 91 -7.34 -7.72 15.50
N ARG A 92 -7.92 -6.67 14.92
CA ARG A 92 -7.93 -6.47 13.47
C ARG A 92 -6.68 -5.70 13.05
N VAL A 93 -5.99 -6.20 12.03
CA VAL A 93 -4.88 -5.52 11.34
C VAL A 93 -5.18 -5.45 9.85
N SER A 94 -5.10 -4.24 9.29
CA SER A 94 -5.31 -3.99 7.86
C SER A 94 -3.98 -3.61 7.20
N ILE A 95 -3.62 -4.33 6.14
CA ILE A 95 -2.39 -4.09 5.39
C ILE A 95 -2.68 -3.95 3.90
N GLY A 96 -1.99 -3.02 3.25
CA GLY A 96 -2.10 -2.75 1.82
C GLY A 96 -0.79 -3.03 1.07
N PHE A 97 -0.92 -3.62 -0.12
CA PHE A 97 0.19 -3.87 -1.04
C PHE A 97 -0.04 -3.19 -2.39
N PRO A 98 0.99 -2.60 -3.02
CA PRO A 98 0.94 -2.38 -4.45
C PRO A 98 0.58 -3.67 -5.18
N ALA A 99 -0.31 -3.59 -6.18
CA ALA A 99 -0.85 -4.76 -6.87
C ALA A 99 0.22 -5.73 -7.41
N VAL A 100 1.43 -5.22 -7.72
CA VAL A 100 2.57 -6.05 -8.16
C VAL A 100 3.14 -6.95 -7.06
N PHE A 101 2.93 -6.62 -5.79
CA PHE A 101 3.44 -7.41 -4.65
C PHE A 101 2.43 -8.40 -4.11
N ALA A 102 1.14 -8.22 -4.40
CA ALA A 102 0.09 -9.10 -3.90
C ALA A 102 0.33 -10.58 -4.23
N PRO A 103 0.71 -10.97 -5.47
CA PRO A 103 0.99 -12.36 -5.81
C PRO A 103 2.16 -12.98 -5.03
N ILE A 104 3.15 -12.16 -4.62
CA ILE A 104 4.35 -12.61 -3.92
C ILE A 104 4.11 -12.74 -2.42
N LEU A 105 3.36 -11.76 -1.85
CA LEU A 105 3.31 -11.59 -0.40
C LEU A 105 2.01 -12.01 0.25
N SER A 106 0.86 -11.82 -0.42
CA SER A 106 -0.43 -11.87 0.26
C SER A 106 -0.75 -13.24 0.86
N TYR A 107 -0.61 -14.30 0.07
CA TYR A 107 -0.93 -15.65 0.53
C TYR A 107 0.01 -16.12 1.64
N GLU A 108 1.31 -15.92 1.46
CA GLU A 108 2.34 -16.34 2.43
C GLU A 108 2.19 -15.57 3.75
N LEU A 109 2.00 -14.26 3.69
CA LEU A 109 1.76 -13.46 4.89
C LEU A 109 0.49 -13.89 5.61
N PHE A 110 -0.61 -14.09 4.88
CA PHE A 110 -1.88 -14.52 5.46
C PHE A 110 -1.72 -15.85 6.19
N THR A 111 -1.09 -16.83 5.54
CA THR A 111 -0.88 -18.16 6.11
C THR A 111 -0.01 -18.11 7.36
N ARG A 112 1.10 -17.36 7.34
CA ARG A 112 2.00 -17.22 8.50
C ARG A 112 1.30 -16.53 9.68
N VAL A 113 0.64 -15.41 9.43
CA VAL A 113 -0.09 -14.69 10.48
C VAL A 113 -1.20 -15.56 11.05
N ARG A 114 -1.95 -16.28 10.22
CA ARG A 114 -3.02 -17.18 10.68
C ARG A 114 -2.51 -18.32 11.54
N THR A 115 -1.33 -18.84 11.23
CA THR A 115 -0.71 -19.95 11.97
C THR A 115 -0.12 -19.49 13.30
N VAL A 116 0.64 -18.39 13.30
CA VAL A 116 1.38 -17.93 14.48
C VAL A 116 0.49 -17.08 15.41
N TYR A 117 -0.42 -16.28 14.85
CA TYR A 117 -1.27 -15.34 15.57
C TYR A 117 -2.76 -15.56 15.24
N PRO A 118 -3.35 -16.67 15.64
CA PRO A 118 -4.72 -17.05 15.23
C PRO A 118 -5.80 -16.08 15.73
N ARG A 119 -5.48 -15.19 16.70
CA ARG A 119 -6.39 -14.16 17.21
C ARG A 119 -6.31 -12.85 16.40
N ILE A 120 -5.40 -12.72 15.43
CA ILE A 120 -5.34 -11.58 14.53
C ILE A 120 -6.31 -11.80 13.37
N LEU A 121 -7.26 -10.90 13.18
CA LEU A 121 -8.06 -10.80 11.98
C LEU A 121 -7.33 -9.95 10.95
N LEU A 122 -6.57 -10.59 10.06
CA LEU A 122 -5.81 -9.91 9.04
C LEU A 122 -6.72 -9.54 7.85
N HIS A 123 -6.71 -8.26 7.48
CA HIS A 123 -7.36 -7.73 6.28
C HIS A 123 -6.29 -7.31 5.27
N LEU A 124 -6.22 -8.02 4.16
CA LEU A 124 -5.32 -7.72 3.04
C LEU A 124 -6.06 -6.94 1.96
N SER A 125 -5.40 -5.95 1.40
CA SER A 125 -5.88 -5.23 0.22
C SER A 125 -4.74 -4.91 -0.73
N ASP A 126 -5.02 -4.90 -2.01
CA ASP A 126 -4.10 -4.44 -3.05
C ASP A 126 -4.72 -3.29 -3.84
N ALA A 127 -3.88 -2.34 -4.20
CA ALA A 127 -4.28 -1.17 -4.96
C ALA A 127 -3.05 -0.44 -5.53
N ASN A 128 -3.29 0.67 -6.22
CA ASN A 128 -2.22 1.60 -6.61
C ASN A 128 -1.62 2.28 -5.37
N SER A 129 -0.31 2.54 -5.41
CA SER A 129 0.43 3.08 -4.26
C SER A 129 -0.15 4.40 -3.72
N TRP A 130 -0.61 5.32 -4.59
CA TRP A 130 -1.23 6.57 -4.16
C TRP A 130 -2.53 6.35 -3.36
N PHE A 131 -3.34 5.35 -3.75
CA PHE A 131 -4.58 5.02 -3.03
C PHE A 131 -4.31 4.35 -1.69
N LEU A 132 -3.28 3.49 -1.64
CA LEU A 132 -2.81 2.91 -0.37
C LEU A 132 -2.28 4.00 0.56
N HIS A 133 -1.51 4.95 0.04
CA HIS A 133 -1.02 6.11 0.76
C HIS A 133 -2.19 6.92 1.37
N GLU A 134 -3.18 7.29 0.55
CA GLU A 134 -4.36 8.00 1.02
C GLU A 134 -5.07 7.22 2.15
N ARG A 135 -5.27 5.94 1.98
CA ARG A 135 -5.92 5.10 3.01
C ARG A 135 -5.11 5.00 4.29
N LEU A 136 -3.78 4.96 4.18
CA LEU A 136 -2.89 4.89 5.34
C LEU A 136 -2.90 6.21 6.12
N VAL A 137 -2.72 7.36 5.44
CA VAL A 137 -2.78 8.69 6.05
C VAL A 137 -4.16 8.96 6.67
N ASN A 138 -5.23 8.52 6.01
CA ASN A 138 -6.61 8.61 6.53
C ASN A 138 -6.92 7.54 7.59
N GLY A 139 -5.92 6.75 8.00
CA GLY A 139 -6.07 5.73 8.99
C GLY A 139 -7.04 4.59 8.63
N ARG A 140 -7.29 4.36 7.35
CA ARG A 140 -8.09 3.23 6.84
C ARG A 140 -7.26 1.97 6.59
N LEU A 141 -5.94 2.10 6.65
CA LEU A 141 -4.97 1.01 6.74
C LEU A 141 -4.08 1.24 7.95
N ASP A 142 -3.59 0.16 8.54
CA ASP A 142 -2.63 0.19 9.64
C ASP A 142 -1.19 0.13 9.09
N ILE A 143 -0.99 -0.65 8.03
CA ILE A 143 0.29 -0.91 7.39
C ILE A 143 0.12 -0.80 5.87
N ALA A 144 1.13 -0.28 5.16
CA ALA A 144 1.22 -0.41 3.71
C ALA A 144 2.67 -0.55 3.24
N LEU A 145 2.90 -1.30 2.17
CA LEU A 145 4.11 -1.14 1.36
C LEU A 145 3.88 0.00 0.36
N LEU A 146 4.81 0.95 0.32
CA LEU A 146 4.73 2.10 -0.59
C LEU A 146 6.07 2.30 -1.33
N PHE A 147 6.00 3.00 -2.46
CA PHE A 147 7.18 3.39 -3.25
C PHE A 147 7.64 4.78 -2.83
N VAL A 148 8.21 4.88 -1.64
CA VAL A 148 8.69 6.14 -1.05
C VAL A 148 10.12 5.96 -0.54
N ASP A 149 10.93 7.00 -0.68
CA ASP A 149 12.35 7.05 -0.30
C ASP A 149 12.67 8.19 0.70
N GLN A 150 11.70 9.04 0.97
CA GLN A 150 11.83 10.21 1.83
C GLN A 150 10.76 10.19 2.93
N PRO A 151 11.03 10.84 4.07
CA PRO A 151 10.00 11.08 5.07
C PRO A 151 8.79 11.81 4.43
N GLU A 152 7.60 11.33 4.72
CA GLU A 152 6.37 11.87 4.18
C GLU A 152 5.41 12.23 5.31
N ARG A 153 4.78 13.41 5.21
CA ARG A 153 3.90 13.91 6.26
C ARG A 153 2.72 12.96 6.50
N GLY A 154 2.49 12.63 7.75
CA GLY A 154 1.42 11.71 8.17
C GLY A 154 1.80 10.24 8.13
N LEU A 155 3.04 9.92 7.72
CA LEU A 155 3.56 8.56 7.66
C LEU A 155 4.83 8.38 8.47
N VAL A 156 4.93 7.25 9.15
CA VAL A 156 6.20 6.70 9.60
C VAL A 156 6.71 5.77 8.51
N VAL A 157 7.85 6.10 7.92
CA VAL A 157 8.45 5.41 6.78
C VAL A 157 9.64 4.58 7.25
N GLU A 158 9.58 3.27 7.07
CA GLU A 158 10.66 2.33 7.34
C GLU A 158 11.18 1.75 6.01
N PRO A 159 12.35 2.19 5.52
CA PRO A 159 12.93 1.65 4.30
C PRO A 159 13.09 0.13 4.40
N LEU A 160 12.71 -0.61 3.35
CA LEU A 160 12.70 -2.07 3.36
C LEU A 160 13.64 -2.65 2.31
N LEU A 161 13.47 -2.27 1.06
CA LEU A 161 14.28 -2.78 -0.05
C LEU A 161 14.32 -1.79 -1.23
N ASN A 162 15.28 -2.02 -2.13
CA ASN A 162 15.32 -1.41 -3.45
C ASN A 162 15.00 -2.47 -4.50
N GLU A 163 14.11 -2.15 -5.43
CA GLU A 163 13.68 -3.03 -6.51
C GLU A 163 14.23 -2.56 -7.86
N GLU A 164 14.93 -3.46 -8.58
CA GLU A 164 15.54 -3.20 -9.88
C GLU A 164 14.53 -3.39 -11.00
N PHE A 165 14.62 -2.57 -12.03
CA PHE A 165 13.82 -2.64 -13.25
C PHE A 165 14.59 -3.27 -14.40
N PHE A 166 13.85 -4.02 -15.21
CA PHE A 166 14.37 -4.77 -16.35
C PHE A 166 13.63 -4.37 -17.62
N TYR A 167 14.31 -4.51 -18.74
CA TYR A 167 13.67 -4.57 -20.05
C TYR A 167 13.06 -5.95 -20.22
N VAL A 168 11.76 -6.02 -20.45
CA VAL A 168 10.98 -7.25 -20.49
C VAL A 168 10.41 -7.45 -21.89
N THR A 169 10.62 -8.64 -22.46
CA THR A 169 10.21 -8.99 -23.82
C THR A 169 9.90 -10.48 -23.96
N ALA A 170 9.17 -10.87 -24.99
CA ALA A 170 9.03 -12.27 -25.40
C ALA A 170 10.24 -12.78 -26.17
N ASP A 171 11.04 -11.88 -26.77
CA ASP A 171 12.21 -12.26 -27.56
C ASP A 171 13.25 -12.99 -26.70
N PRO A 172 13.83 -14.10 -27.19
CA PRO A 172 14.86 -14.81 -26.48
C PRO A 172 16.13 -13.97 -26.37
N GLY A 173 16.79 -14.03 -25.22
CA GLY A 173 18.06 -13.38 -24.98
C GLY A 173 18.16 -12.80 -23.57
N THR A 174 19.34 -12.96 -23.00
CA THR A 174 19.65 -12.50 -21.62
C THR A 174 20.70 -11.38 -21.61
N SER A 175 21.29 -11.04 -22.77
CA SER A 175 22.30 -9.98 -22.86
C SER A 175 21.72 -8.63 -22.42
N PRO A 176 22.46 -7.85 -21.63
CA PRO A 176 22.02 -6.51 -21.24
C PRO A 176 21.69 -5.64 -22.44
N ILE A 177 20.74 -4.72 -22.30
CA ILE A 177 20.32 -3.76 -23.32
C ILE A 177 20.66 -2.34 -22.87
N ARG A 178 21.05 -1.46 -23.79
CA ARG A 178 21.23 -0.04 -23.47
C ARG A 178 19.88 0.66 -23.38
N ILE A 179 19.76 1.69 -22.55
CA ILE A 179 18.52 2.48 -22.42
C ILE A 179 18.14 3.10 -23.77
N ALA A 180 19.10 3.56 -24.57
CA ALA A 180 18.84 4.10 -25.90
C ALA A 180 18.21 3.06 -26.83
N ASP A 181 18.75 1.84 -26.86
CA ASP A 181 18.23 0.76 -27.70
C ASP A 181 16.81 0.34 -27.25
N ALA A 182 16.54 0.40 -25.95
CA ALA A 182 15.20 0.12 -25.41
C ALA A 182 14.17 1.20 -25.81
N ALA A 183 14.59 2.48 -25.88
CA ALA A 183 13.71 3.59 -26.27
C ALA A 183 13.23 3.49 -27.73
N GLU A 184 14.05 2.91 -28.61
CA GLU A 184 13.73 2.71 -30.04
C GLU A 184 12.77 1.53 -30.27
N ARG A 185 12.62 0.63 -29.27
CA ARG A 185 11.73 -0.53 -29.40
C ARG A 185 10.27 -0.16 -29.10
N PRO A 186 9.30 -0.88 -29.69
CA PRO A 186 7.89 -0.71 -29.35
C PRO A 186 7.63 -1.01 -27.86
N LEU A 187 7.32 0.02 -27.07
CA LEU A 187 7.09 -0.12 -25.64
C LEU A 187 5.61 -0.05 -25.28
N LEU A 188 5.18 -1.01 -24.46
CA LEU A 188 3.95 -0.98 -23.72
C LEU A 188 4.27 -0.43 -22.32
N VAL A 189 3.60 0.64 -21.93
CA VAL A 189 3.86 1.33 -20.66
C VAL A 189 2.69 1.17 -19.70
N ALA A 190 2.97 1.27 -18.41
CA ALA A 190 1.91 1.33 -17.39
C ALA A 190 1.13 2.65 -17.49
N GLY A 191 -0.06 2.70 -16.93
CA GLY A 191 -0.91 3.89 -16.93
C GLY A 191 -0.26 5.12 -16.27
N PRO A 192 -0.83 6.32 -16.50
CA PRO A 192 -0.36 7.55 -15.88
C PRO A 192 -0.34 7.45 -14.36
N GLY A 193 0.70 8.01 -13.72
CA GLY A 193 0.88 7.97 -12.27
C GLY A 193 1.45 6.65 -11.71
N SER A 194 1.71 5.64 -12.56
CA SER A 194 2.42 4.44 -12.15
C SER A 194 3.89 4.75 -11.87
N SER A 195 4.41 4.27 -10.74
CA SER A 195 5.83 4.40 -10.40
C SER A 195 6.74 3.69 -11.42
N SER A 196 6.28 2.59 -12.03
CA SER A 196 7.03 1.91 -13.10
C SER A 196 7.20 2.79 -14.33
N ARG A 197 6.15 3.52 -14.72
CA ARG A 197 6.21 4.49 -15.81
C ARG A 197 7.15 5.63 -15.48
N GLN A 198 7.06 6.19 -14.28
CA GLN A 198 7.91 7.30 -13.83
C GLN A 198 9.40 6.93 -13.88
N VAL A 199 9.78 5.75 -13.39
CA VAL A 199 11.18 5.28 -13.44
C VAL A 199 11.69 5.18 -14.88
N ALA A 200 10.89 4.64 -15.79
CA ALA A 200 11.26 4.50 -17.18
C ALA A 200 11.35 5.87 -17.89
N GLU A 201 10.36 6.73 -17.72
CA GLU A 201 10.32 8.08 -18.33
C GLU A 201 11.48 8.95 -17.82
N GLU A 202 11.80 8.88 -16.53
CA GLU A 202 12.94 9.61 -15.97
C GLU A 202 14.28 9.12 -16.53
N ALA A 203 14.43 7.81 -16.74
CA ALA A 203 15.62 7.24 -17.34
C ALA A 203 15.83 7.71 -18.80
N PHE A 204 14.76 7.80 -19.58
CA PHE A 204 14.79 8.36 -20.93
C PHE A 204 15.04 9.86 -20.91
N LYS A 205 14.32 10.60 -20.09
CA LYS A 205 14.46 12.06 -19.95
C LYS A 205 15.88 12.49 -19.58
N LYS A 206 16.53 11.81 -18.65
CA LYS A 206 17.93 12.08 -18.24
C LYS A 206 18.93 11.93 -19.40
N ARG A 207 18.55 11.23 -20.49
CA ARG A 207 19.38 11.00 -21.67
C ARG A 207 18.89 11.76 -22.92
N GLY A 208 17.85 12.60 -22.78
CA GLY A 208 17.24 13.31 -23.90
C GLY A 208 16.57 12.38 -24.91
N LEU A 209 16.13 11.19 -24.48
CA LEU A 209 15.48 10.19 -25.34
C LEU A 209 13.96 10.28 -25.23
N THR A 210 13.31 9.94 -26.33
CA THR A 210 11.85 9.76 -26.38
C THR A 210 11.55 8.30 -26.67
N ALA A 211 10.71 7.67 -25.84
CA ALA A 211 10.37 6.27 -26.02
C ALA A 211 9.32 6.07 -27.13
N THR A 212 9.48 5.02 -27.91
CA THR A 212 8.48 4.57 -28.91
C THR A 212 7.35 3.84 -28.18
N THR A 213 6.40 4.60 -27.59
CA THR A 213 5.25 4.05 -26.88
C THR A 213 4.16 3.65 -27.86
N ILE A 214 3.74 2.38 -27.85
CA ILE A 214 2.69 1.82 -28.71
C ILE A 214 1.38 1.54 -27.99
N GLY A 215 1.36 1.61 -26.66
CA GLY A 215 0.15 1.43 -25.86
C GLY A 215 0.36 1.64 -24.38
N GLU A 216 -0.74 1.95 -23.68
CA GLU A 216 -0.79 2.13 -22.23
C GLU A 216 -1.69 1.06 -21.62
N ILE A 217 -1.18 0.31 -20.63
CA ILE A 217 -1.90 -0.81 -20.00
C ILE A 217 -1.71 -0.73 -18.47
N GLU A 218 -2.80 -0.45 -17.74
CA GLU A 218 -2.76 -0.33 -16.27
C GLU A 218 -2.68 -1.69 -15.57
N THR A 219 -3.40 -2.67 -16.10
CA THR A 219 -3.49 -3.99 -15.48
C THR A 219 -2.23 -4.81 -15.77
N VAL A 220 -1.46 -5.12 -14.74
CA VAL A 220 -0.19 -5.88 -14.84
C VAL A 220 -0.37 -7.22 -15.58
N ALA A 221 -1.45 -7.95 -15.29
CA ALA A 221 -1.73 -9.23 -15.95
C ALA A 221 -1.95 -9.07 -17.46
N THR A 222 -2.66 -8.02 -17.89
CA THR A 222 -2.86 -7.71 -19.31
C THR A 222 -1.55 -7.28 -19.97
N LEU A 223 -0.75 -6.44 -19.30
CA LEU A 223 0.57 -6.01 -19.77
C LEU A 223 1.49 -7.22 -20.01
N ARG A 224 1.58 -8.14 -19.06
CA ARG A 224 2.35 -9.38 -19.21
C ARG A 224 1.92 -10.20 -20.41
N ARG A 225 0.61 -10.39 -20.60
CA ARG A 225 0.07 -11.16 -21.73
C ARG A 225 0.39 -10.49 -23.07
N ALA A 226 0.27 -9.17 -23.14
CA ALA A 226 0.58 -8.42 -24.36
C ALA A 226 2.07 -8.55 -24.72
N VAL A 227 2.97 -8.43 -23.73
CA VAL A 227 4.41 -8.64 -23.94
C VAL A 227 4.71 -10.08 -24.33
N ALA A 228 4.12 -11.07 -23.65
CA ALA A 228 4.33 -12.49 -23.96
C ALA A 228 3.83 -12.88 -25.36
N SER A 229 2.84 -12.15 -25.88
CA SER A 229 2.35 -12.33 -27.26
C SER A 229 3.23 -11.63 -28.32
N GLY A 230 4.33 -10.99 -27.94
CA GLY A 230 5.24 -10.31 -28.85
C GLY A 230 4.72 -8.99 -29.41
N ILE A 231 3.68 -8.38 -28.83
CA ILE A 231 3.12 -7.10 -29.30
C ILE A 231 4.12 -5.96 -29.08
N GLY A 232 4.93 -6.03 -28.02
CA GLY A 232 5.95 -5.06 -27.68
C GLY A 232 6.71 -5.49 -26.43
N ALA A 233 7.62 -4.63 -25.99
CA ALA A 233 8.37 -4.81 -24.75
C ALA A 233 7.86 -3.87 -23.66
N THR A 234 8.35 -4.03 -22.43
CA THR A 234 8.04 -3.13 -21.32
C THR A 234 9.24 -2.96 -20.40
N ILE A 235 9.20 -1.96 -19.52
CA ILE A 235 10.18 -1.76 -18.45
C ILE A 235 9.47 -1.98 -17.12
N GLN A 236 9.78 -3.10 -16.47
CA GLN A 236 9.09 -3.53 -15.25
C GLN A 236 10.06 -4.19 -14.27
N PRO A 237 9.77 -4.15 -12.96
CA PRO A 237 10.51 -4.93 -11.98
C PRO A 237 10.11 -6.41 -12.08
N TRP A 238 10.95 -7.27 -11.50
CA TRP A 238 10.67 -8.71 -11.48
C TRP A 238 9.34 -9.05 -10.78
N SER A 239 8.95 -8.29 -9.75
CA SER A 239 7.66 -8.48 -9.07
C SER A 239 6.45 -8.40 -10.00
N ALA A 240 6.52 -7.56 -11.03
CA ALA A 240 5.48 -7.47 -12.05
C ALA A 240 5.43 -8.69 -13.00
N LEU A 241 6.47 -9.53 -13.01
CA LEU A 241 6.58 -10.74 -13.83
C LEU A 241 6.15 -11.99 -13.08
N TYR A 242 6.11 -11.93 -11.76
CA TYR A 242 5.80 -13.05 -10.90
C TYR A 242 4.31 -13.43 -10.96
N GLU A 243 4.02 -14.70 -11.19
CA GLU A 243 2.66 -15.27 -11.22
C GLU A 243 2.52 -16.52 -10.33
N GLY A 244 3.38 -16.67 -9.34
CA GLY A 244 3.43 -17.90 -8.57
C GLY A 244 3.88 -19.08 -9.43
N ASP A 245 3.15 -20.19 -9.39
CA ASP A 245 3.48 -21.42 -10.14
C ASP A 245 3.19 -21.34 -11.65
N ARG A 246 2.58 -20.26 -12.12
CA ARG A 246 2.28 -20.07 -13.56
C ARG A 246 3.51 -19.53 -14.27
N LYS A 247 4.04 -20.31 -15.22
CA LYS A 247 5.15 -19.86 -16.09
C LYS A 247 4.61 -19.13 -17.30
N ILE A 248 4.63 -17.81 -17.28
CA ILE A 248 4.62 -17.03 -18.53
C ILE A 248 6.06 -16.90 -18.99
N SER A 249 6.33 -17.28 -20.24
CA SER A 249 7.67 -17.17 -20.82
C SER A 249 7.96 -15.73 -21.18
N LEU A 250 8.50 -14.97 -20.20
CA LEU A 250 9.00 -13.61 -20.39
C LEU A 250 10.50 -13.57 -20.11
N ASN A 251 11.24 -12.95 -20.99
CA ASN A 251 12.66 -12.69 -20.80
C ASN A 251 12.84 -11.29 -20.19
N HIS A 252 13.65 -11.19 -19.16
CA HIS A 252 14.00 -9.93 -18.54
C HIS A 252 15.51 -9.69 -18.67
N ARG A 253 15.87 -8.51 -19.13
CA ARG A 253 17.25 -8.12 -19.42
C ARG A 253 17.61 -6.90 -18.59
N ARG A 254 18.78 -6.92 -17.98
CA ARG A 254 19.33 -5.74 -17.29
C ARG A 254 19.69 -4.65 -18.29
N PHE A 255 19.71 -3.41 -17.79
CA PHE A 255 20.30 -2.32 -18.57
C PHE A 255 21.83 -2.36 -18.45
N ALA A 256 22.50 -2.16 -19.58
CA ALA A 256 23.96 -2.21 -19.65
C ALA A 256 24.62 -0.93 -19.11
N ASP A 257 23.91 0.19 -19.20
CA ASP A 257 24.40 1.55 -18.96
C ASP A 257 23.72 2.26 -17.79
N ALA A 258 22.85 1.57 -17.05
CA ALA A 258 22.23 2.07 -15.84
C ALA A 258 21.66 0.96 -14.97
N LYS A 259 21.51 1.25 -13.68
CA LYS A 259 20.68 0.47 -12.76
C LYS A 259 19.44 1.29 -12.40
N LEU A 260 18.31 0.92 -12.97
CA LEU A 260 17.03 1.56 -12.67
C LEU A 260 16.46 0.90 -11.42
N VAL A 261 16.22 1.67 -10.39
CA VAL A 261 15.71 1.17 -9.11
C VAL A 261 14.61 2.06 -8.58
N ARG A 262 13.71 1.47 -7.77
CA ARG A 262 12.80 2.23 -6.93
C ARG A 262 12.88 1.74 -5.49
N PRO A 263 12.81 2.64 -4.52
CA PRO A 263 12.71 2.27 -3.11
C PRO A 263 11.33 1.72 -2.78
N VAL A 264 11.30 0.79 -1.85
CA VAL A 264 10.09 0.24 -1.24
C VAL A 264 10.23 0.35 0.27
N ALA A 265 9.25 0.94 0.91
CA ALA A 265 9.22 1.11 2.35
C ALA A 265 7.98 0.47 2.97
N LEU A 266 8.13 0.01 4.20
CA LEU A 266 7.03 -0.34 5.08
C LEU A 266 6.57 0.93 5.78
N CYS A 267 5.31 1.30 5.58
CA CYS A 267 4.76 2.55 6.06
C CYS A 267 3.62 2.31 7.03
N PHE A 268 3.53 3.20 8.03
CA PHE A 268 2.48 3.22 9.04
C PHE A 268 1.89 4.62 9.14
N SER A 269 0.64 4.71 9.58
CA SER A 269 0.04 6.01 9.86
C SER A 269 0.72 6.65 11.09
N GLU A 270 1.12 7.92 10.99
CA GLU A 270 1.71 8.67 12.10
C GLU A 270 0.71 8.90 13.25
N VAL A 271 -0.59 8.98 12.92
CA VAL A 271 -1.65 9.21 13.92
C VAL A 271 -2.16 7.93 14.57
N ALA A 272 -1.79 6.76 14.05
CA ALA A 272 -2.20 5.46 14.59
C ALA A 272 -1.12 4.90 15.52
N GLN A 273 -1.49 4.61 16.77
CA GLN A 273 -0.60 3.89 17.68
C GLN A 273 -0.40 2.45 17.18
N ARG A 274 0.85 2.00 17.13
CA ARG A 274 1.18 0.62 16.75
C ARG A 274 0.80 -0.32 17.89
N SER A 275 -0.28 -1.07 17.72
CA SER A 275 -0.65 -2.14 18.64
C SER A 275 0.31 -3.33 18.55
N PRO A 276 0.38 -4.21 19.57
CA PRO A 276 1.15 -5.45 19.49
C PRO A 276 0.79 -6.33 18.29
N ALA A 277 -0.46 -6.29 17.83
CA ALA A 277 -0.90 -7.02 16.65
C ALA A 277 -0.31 -6.41 15.34
N ILE A 278 -0.27 -5.08 15.24
CA ILE A 278 0.33 -4.38 14.09
C ILE A 278 1.83 -4.69 14.02
N GLU A 279 2.54 -4.62 15.16
CA GLU A 279 3.96 -4.97 15.22
C GLU A 279 4.22 -6.43 14.85
N ALA A 280 3.40 -7.36 15.32
CA ALA A 280 3.52 -8.78 14.97
C ALA A 280 3.37 -9.03 13.46
N VAL A 281 2.40 -8.37 12.81
CA VAL A 281 2.21 -8.46 11.36
C VAL A 281 3.38 -7.82 10.61
N ALA A 282 3.86 -6.66 11.05
CA ALA A 282 5.00 -5.97 10.46
C ALA A 282 6.28 -6.80 10.51
N LEU A 283 6.59 -7.39 11.67
CA LEU A 283 7.75 -8.28 11.85
C LEU A 283 7.64 -9.54 10.98
N THR A 284 6.44 -10.13 10.92
CA THR A 284 6.19 -11.30 10.06
C THR A 284 6.41 -10.95 8.59
N LEU A 285 5.94 -9.78 8.14
CA LEU A 285 6.17 -9.33 6.76
C LEU A 285 7.66 -9.07 6.48
N LYS A 286 8.38 -8.40 7.38
CA LYS A 286 9.84 -8.16 7.23
C LYS A 286 10.61 -9.48 7.12
N SER A 287 10.27 -10.46 7.96
CA SER A 287 10.88 -11.80 7.92
C SER A 287 10.56 -12.52 6.61
N LEU A 288 9.31 -12.47 6.14
CA LEU A 288 8.89 -13.06 4.87
C LEU A 288 9.66 -12.43 3.69
N VAL A 289 9.74 -11.10 3.65
CA VAL A 289 10.46 -10.38 2.58
C VAL A 289 11.94 -10.80 2.56
N ARG A 290 12.60 -10.84 3.73
CA ARG A 290 13.99 -11.29 3.85
C ARG A 290 14.18 -12.70 3.29
N GLU A 291 13.35 -13.65 3.70
CA GLU A 291 13.41 -15.04 3.23
C GLU A 291 13.22 -15.15 1.71
N LEU A 292 12.23 -14.44 1.14
CA LEU A 292 11.99 -14.45 -0.30
C LEU A 292 13.15 -13.88 -1.10
N VAL A 293 13.84 -12.89 -0.56
CA VAL A 293 15.04 -12.28 -1.20
C VAL A 293 16.24 -13.23 -1.07
N GLU A 294 16.51 -13.75 0.13
CA GLU A 294 17.66 -14.63 0.39
C GLU A 294 17.54 -15.98 -0.33
N SER A 295 16.34 -16.51 -0.46
CA SER A 295 16.07 -17.73 -1.24
C SER A 295 16.11 -17.52 -2.75
N GLY A 296 16.21 -16.27 -3.24
CA GLY A 296 16.20 -15.94 -4.66
C GLY A 296 14.83 -16.03 -5.34
N VAL A 297 13.76 -16.25 -4.58
CA VAL A 297 12.38 -16.24 -5.08
C VAL A 297 11.98 -14.84 -5.53
N TRP A 298 12.36 -13.79 -4.79
CA TRP A 298 12.17 -12.42 -5.21
C TRP A 298 13.47 -11.87 -5.82
N GLN A 299 13.52 -11.82 -7.13
CA GLN A 299 14.72 -11.43 -7.86
C GLN A 299 14.79 -9.92 -8.12
N GLY A 300 16.01 -9.42 -8.36
CA GLY A 300 16.23 -8.01 -8.69
C GLY A 300 15.96 -7.06 -7.52
N VAL A 301 16.11 -7.53 -6.31
CA VAL A 301 15.93 -6.72 -5.09
C VAL A 301 17.19 -6.73 -4.22
N SER A 302 17.36 -5.66 -3.46
CA SER A 302 18.37 -5.56 -2.42
C SER A 302 17.72 -5.04 -1.14
N LEU A 303 17.89 -5.77 -0.03
CA LEU A 303 17.41 -5.32 1.28
C LEU A 303 18.15 -4.07 1.71
N ILE A 304 17.44 -3.17 2.37
CA ILE A 304 18.05 -2.04 3.07
C ILE A 304 18.25 -2.50 4.51
N ALA A 305 19.50 -2.38 5.02
CA ALA A 305 19.81 -2.76 6.38
C ALA A 305 18.99 -1.92 7.36
N ASP A 306 18.30 -2.58 8.29
CA ASP A 306 17.55 -1.89 9.33
C ASP A 306 18.58 -1.22 10.28
N PRO A 307 18.50 0.10 10.50
CA PRO A 307 19.41 0.79 11.41
C PRO A 307 19.44 0.20 12.83
N THR A 308 18.34 -0.43 13.26
CA THR A 308 18.24 -1.07 14.58
C THR A 308 18.98 -2.41 14.65
N GLU A 309 19.17 -3.14 13.55
CA GLU A 309 19.95 -4.38 13.52
C GLU A 309 21.46 -4.13 13.56
N LEU A 310 21.92 -3.01 13.03
CA LEU A 310 23.34 -2.60 13.12
C LEU A 310 23.79 -2.32 14.57
N SER A 311 22.86 -1.86 15.43
CA SER A 311 23.19 -1.62 16.84
C SER A 311 23.25 -2.90 17.68
N ALA A 312 22.51 -3.94 17.32
CA ALA A 312 22.50 -5.23 18.02
C ALA A 312 23.75 -6.09 17.73
N SER A 313 24.40 -5.87 16.58
CA SER A 313 25.63 -6.59 16.20
C SER A 313 26.91 -6.01 16.80
N LEU A 314 26.84 -4.86 17.48
CA LEU A 314 27.97 -4.16 18.10
C LEU A 314 28.07 -4.38 19.62
N VAL A 315 27.24 -5.24 20.23
CA VAL A 315 27.41 -5.65 21.63
C VAL A 315 28.44 -6.78 21.67
N PRO A 316 29.66 -6.58 22.18
CA PRO A 316 30.64 -7.66 22.33
C PRO A 316 30.11 -8.68 23.34
N ARG A 317 30.30 -9.96 23.03
CA ARG A 317 30.00 -11.10 23.91
C ARG A 317 30.92 -11.09 25.14
#